data_9f272586c6a44c04c59d4983932c15a4
#
_entry.id   9f272586c6a44c04c59d4983932c15a4
#
_cell.length_a   1.000
_cell.length_b   1.000
_cell.length_c   1.000
_cell.angle_alpha   90.00
_cell.angle_beta   90.00
_cell.angle_gamma   90.00
#
_symmetry.space_group_name_H-M   'P 1'
#
loop_
_entity.id
_entity.type
_entity.pdbx_description
1 polymer ?
#
loop_
_entity_poly.entity_id
_entity_poly.type
_entity_poly.pdbx_seq_one_letter_code
_entity_poly.pdbx_strand_id
1 'polypeptide(L)'
;MQRILIWDLPTRVFHWCLASSFALAWLTSEGDRWRSIHVFLGYLMLGLVGFRLIWGFVGTYHARFSSFWFSPREGFNYLKQVLAGHAPRHVGHNPTGSLAIYALMALVVAVGASGIITLGGDEQQGLAAGWMTFAQARWAKNAHELAANAMLLVVMGHLAGVVVESLLHKENLARAMVNGHKLAEDGTPVAKPHRLLAALMALAMVGFAVWWFYYAIDRKIDTQPWHVALETGIGEEPHVKFTGKALPDNATWREECSSCHGVFYPALLPARSWQAIMAQQDQHFGTDLGLDAETVKTVQEFLVANAAERHQVEAAYKIETSIPAKQTPLRVTETPYWTKKHREIAAADWTNPAVKSKSNCAACHSDADDGWFEDGAMHIPARQSASTPAAASAPQVAAKAASAN
;
A
#
# COMPACT_ATOMS: atom_id res chain seq x y z
N MET A 1 41.57 -11.67 27.60
CA MET A 1 40.50 -11.23 26.67
C MET A 1 41.06 -10.15 25.76
N GLN A 2 40.82 -10.26 24.46
CA GLN A 2 41.22 -9.28 23.46
C GLN A 2 39.99 -8.78 22.69
N ARG A 3 40.09 -7.58 22.10
CA ARG A 3 39.02 -7.02 21.30
C ARG A 3 39.10 -7.53 19.85
N ILE A 4 38.14 -8.36 19.43
CA ILE A 4 38.14 -8.99 18.12
C ILE A 4 36.88 -8.65 17.33
N LEU A 5 36.95 -8.76 16.01
CA LEU A 5 35.81 -8.58 15.12
C LEU A 5 34.91 -9.84 15.16
N ILE A 6 33.68 -9.69 15.63
CA ILE A 6 32.65 -10.74 15.68
C ILE A 6 31.65 -10.56 14.56
N TRP A 7 31.14 -9.33 14.37
CA TRP A 7 30.14 -9.02 13.35
C TRP A 7 30.79 -8.43 12.11
N ASP A 8 30.79 -9.18 11.01
CA ASP A 8 31.24 -8.69 9.71
C ASP A 8 30.40 -7.52 9.19
N LEU A 9 30.94 -6.75 8.24
CA LEU A 9 30.27 -5.57 7.74
C LEU A 9 28.96 -5.89 6.99
N PRO A 10 28.87 -6.94 6.15
CA PRO A 10 27.59 -7.33 5.52
C PRO A 10 26.48 -7.61 6.54
N THR A 11 26.77 -8.34 7.63
CA THR A 11 25.79 -8.63 8.70
C THR A 11 25.31 -7.34 9.37
N ARG A 12 26.19 -6.37 9.60
CA ARG A 12 25.83 -5.08 10.22
C ARG A 12 25.01 -4.19 9.27
N VAL A 13 25.39 -4.12 8.00
CA VAL A 13 24.62 -3.40 6.98
C VAL A 13 23.23 -4.01 6.83
N PHE A 14 23.15 -5.32 6.68
CA PHE A 14 21.88 -6.04 6.69
C PHE A 14 21.00 -5.66 7.88
N HIS A 15 21.55 -5.77 9.10
CA HIS A 15 20.80 -5.52 10.33
C HIS A 15 20.22 -4.09 10.38
N TRP A 16 21.07 -3.08 10.16
CA TRP A 16 20.63 -1.69 10.25
C TRP A 16 19.69 -1.30 9.13
N CYS A 17 19.92 -1.78 7.91
CA CYS A 17 18.99 -1.56 6.81
C CYS A 17 17.63 -2.24 7.07
N LEU A 18 17.62 -3.47 7.58
CA LEU A 18 16.38 -4.17 7.94
C LEU A 18 15.62 -3.43 9.05
N ALA A 19 16.32 -3.05 10.12
CA ALA A 19 15.71 -2.32 11.24
C ALA A 19 15.13 -0.97 10.83
N SER A 20 15.88 -0.20 10.02
CA SER A 20 15.40 1.08 9.49
C SER A 20 14.22 0.89 8.53
N SER A 21 14.28 -0.12 7.64
CA SER A 21 13.18 -0.43 6.72
C SER A 21 11.92 -0.83 7.47
N PHE A 22 12.03 -1.64 8.52
CA PHE A 22 10.87 -1.99 9.35
C PHE A 22 10.26 -0.77 10.04
N ALA A 23 11.10 0.08 10.68
CA ALA A 23 10.60 1.28 11.35
C ALA A 23 9.91 2.25 10.37
N LEU A 24 10.50 2.46 9.20
CA LEU A 24 9.91 3.31 8.17
C LEU A 24 8.65 2.68 7.56
N ALA A 25 8.62 1.36 7.33
CA ALA A 25 7.42 0.68 6.85
C ALA A 25 6.27 0.79 7.86
N TRP A 26 6.57 0.69 9.15
CA TRP A 26 5.57 0.90 10.20
C TRP A 26 5.00 2.33 10.18
N LEU A 27 5.87 3.33 10.04
CA LEU A 27 5.47 4.74 9.99
C LEU A 27 4.71 5.12 8.69
N THR A 28 4.86 4.34 7.64
CA THR A 28 4.21 4.56 6.33
C THR A 28 3.07 3.58 6.06
N SER A 29 2.54 2.90 7.10
CA SER A 29 1.49 1.90 6.95
C SER A 29 0.09 2.49 6.75
N GLU A 30 -0.10 3.75 7.08
CA GLU A 30 -1.40 4.43 7.01
C GLU A 30 -1.47 5.37 5.80
N GLY A 31 -2.58 5.28 5.08
CA GLY A 31 -2.93 6.16 3.97
C GLY A 31 -2.23 5.86 2.64
N ASP A 32 -2.89 6.22 1.55
CA ASP A 32 -2.45 5.96 0.17
C ASP A 32 -1.18 6.74 -0.20
N ARG A 33 -1.02 7.91 0.39
CA ARG A 33 0.11 8.80 0.19
C ARG A 33 1.47 8.12 0.35
N TRP A 34 1.60 7.19 1.31
CA TRP A 34 2.86 6.53 1.63
C TRP A 34 2.96 5.13 1.06
N ARG A 35 1.93 4.66 0.36
CA ARG A 35 1.82 3.28 -0.15
C ARG A 35 3.05 2.86 -0.95
N SER A 36 3.54 3.68 -1.87
CA SER A 36 4.70 3.32 -2.69
C SER A 36 5.98 3.13 -1.87
N ILE A 37 6.17 3.95 -0.83
CA ILE A 37 7.30 3.81 0.10
C ILE A 37 7.12 2.57 0.96
N HIS A 38 5.93 2.33 1.51
CA HIS A 38 5.63 1.14 2.30
C HIS A 38 5.92 -0.14 1.51
N VAL A 39 5.43 -0.22 0.28
CA VAL A 39 5.65 -1.37 -0.62
C VAL A 39 7.13 -1.54 -0.98
N PHE A 40 7.83 -0.44 -1.31
CA PHE A 40 9.28 -0.45 -1.54
C PHE A 40 10.04 -1.07 -0.36
N LEU A 41 9.75 -0.61 0.86
CA LEU A 41 10.39 -1.09 2.08
C LEU A 41 10.08 -2.58 2.33
N GLY A 42 8.86 -3.02 2.04
CA GLY A 42 8.47 -4.43 2.12
C GLY A 42 9.30 -5.32 1.17
N TYR A 43 9.44 -4.94 -0.09
CA TYR A 43 10.30 -5.66 -1.04
C TYR A 43 11.78 -5.60 -0.66
N LEU A 44 12.27 -4.46 -0.18
CA LEU A 44 13.64 -4.32 0.32
C LEU A 44 13.91 -5.27 1.50
N MET A 45 12.99 -5.35 2.45
CA MET A 45 13.09 -6.27 3.60
C MET A 45 13.14 -7.74 3.14
N LEU A 46 12.31 -8.13 2.16
CA LEU A 46 12.36 -9.49 1.59
C LEU A 46 13.70 -9.78 0.92
N GLY A 47 14.23 -8.83 0.15
CA GLY A 47 15.56 -8.94 -0.47
C GLY A 47 16.69 -9.06 0.57
N LEU A 48 16.60 -8.27 1.65
CA LEU A 48 17.56 -8.33 2.76
C LEU A 48 17.49 -9.68 3.50
N VAL A 49 16.30 -10.23 3.73
CA VAL A 49 16.16 -11.57 4.33
C VAL A 49 16.67 -12.64 3.37
N GLY A 50 16.43 -12.52 2.06
CA GLY A 50 17.02 -13.40 1.06
C GLY A 50 18.55 -13.40 1.11
N PHE A 51 19.19 -12.21 1.19
CA PHE A 51 20.62 -12.09 1.44
C PHE A 51 21.03 -12.77 2.74
N ARG A 52 20.30 -12.53 3.85
CA ARG A 52 20.62 -13.09 5.17
C ARG A 52 20.55 -14.62 5.18
N LEU A 53 19.58 -15.20 4.47
CA LEU A 53 19.50 -16.65 4.32
C LEU A 53 20.75 -17.19 3.64
N ILE A 54 21.17 -16.63 2.51
CA ILE A 54 22.39 -17.04 1.81
C ILE A 54 23.61 -16.86 2.73
N TRP A 55 23.76 -15.69 3.36
CA TRP A 55 24.88 -15.37 4.25
C TRP A 55 24.91 -16.23 5.50
N GLY A 56 23.74 -16.74 5.92
CA GLY A 56 23.62 -17.71 7.01
C GLY A 56 24.24 -19.08 6.73
N PHE A 57 24.47 -19.41 5.47
CA PHE A 57 25.16 -20.66 5.08
C PHE A 57 26.63 -20.43 4.69
N VAL A 58 26.93 -19.36 3.95
CA VAL A 58 28.28 -19.13 3.38
C VAL A 58 29.10 -18.07 4.10
N GLY A 59 28.51 -17.30 5.02
CA GLY A 59 29.11 -16.17 5.71
C GLY A 59 30.21 -16.52 6.70
N THR A 60 30.60 -15.53 7.52
CA THR A 60 31.60 -15.72 8.59
C THR A 60 31.07 -16.62 9.69
N TYR A 61 31.97 -17.14 10.54
CA TYR A 61 31.61 -18.09 11.59
C TYR A 61 30.39 -17.64 12.41
N HIS A 62 30.40 -16.43 12.97
CA HIS A 62 29.31 -15.92 13.81
C HIS A 62 28.06 -15.53 13.05
N ALA A 63 28.13 -15.38 11.70
CA ALA A 63 26.98 -15.13 10.85
C ALA A 63 26.27 -16.41 10.41
N ARG A 64 26.98 -17.57 10.44
CA ARG A 64 26.41 -18.84 10.00
C ARG A 64 25.41 -19.39 11.00
N PHE A 65 24.28 -19.91 10.49
CA PHE A 65 23.23 -20.55 11.29
C PHE A 65 23.76 -21.69 12.14
N SER A 66 24.73 -22.45 11.64
CA SER A 66 25.36 -23.56 12.38
C SER A 66 26.05 -23.13 13.67
N SER A 67 26.43 -21.85 13.81
CA SER A 67 27.10 -21.33 15.02
C SER A 67 26.12 -20.90 16.13
N PHE A 68 24.82 -20.83 15.83
CA PHE A 68 23.81 -20.39 16.80
C PHE A 68 22.46 -21.15 16.64
N TRP A 69 22.55 -22.40 16.20
CA TRP A 69 21.42 -23.29 16.15
C TRP A 69 21.13 -23.84 17.56
N PHE A 70 20.17 -23.26 18.25
CA PHE A 70 19.73 -23.68 19.57
C PHE A 70 18.29 -24.20 19.50
N SER A 71 17.97 -25.18 20.35
CA SER A 71 16.61 -25.68 20.47
C SER A 71 15.69 -24.66 21.16
N PRO A 72 14.39 -24.69 20.93
CA PRO A 72 13.43 -23.85 21.66
C PRO A 72 13.56 -24.00 23.19
N ARG A 73 13.82 -25.22 23.67
CA ARG A 73 14.00 -25.49 25.10
C ARG A 73 15.22 -24.75 25.69
N GLU A 74 16.35 -24.75 24.97
CA GLU A 74 17.55 -24.00 25.36
C GLU A 74 17.25 -22.50 25.40
N GLY A 75 16.55 -21.97 24.38
CA GLY A 75 16.16 -20.56 24.36
C GLY A 75 15.26 -20.17 25.54
N PHE A 76 14.26 -20.97 25.86
CA PHE A 76 13.42 -20.72 27.04
C PHE A 76 14.16 -20.85 28.36
N ASN A 77 15.06 -21.83 28.51
CA ASN A 77 15.87 -21.99 29.71
C ASN A 77 16.83 -20.80 29.90
N TYR A 78 17.44 -20.33 28.80
CA TYR A 78 18.29 -19.15 28.82
C TYR A 78 17.49 -17.88 29.20
N LEU A 79 16.29 -17.70 28.66
CA LEU A 79 15.42 -16.58 29.06
C LEU A 79 15.13 -16.58 30.57
N LYS A 80 14.84 -17.75 31.16
CA LYS A 80 14.65 -17.85 32.61
C LYS A 80 15.90 -17.43 33.37
N GLN A 81 17.10 -17.80 32.91
CA GLN A 81 18.35 -17.40 33.50
C GLN A 81 18.61 -15.89 33.38
N VAL A 82 18.26 -15.28 32.24
CA VAL A 82 18.32 -13.81 32.03
C VAL A 82 17.42 -13.11 33.06
N LEU A 83 16.16 -13.55 33.16
CA LEU A 83 15.21 -12.98 34.12
C LEU A 83 15.62 -13.16 35.59
N ALA A 84 16.34 -14.23 35.87
CA ALA A 84 16.90 -14.49 37.22
C ALA A 84 18.27 -13.79 37.45
N GLY A 85 18.83 -13.09 36.47
CA GLY A 85 20.05 -12.30 36.61
C GLY A 85 21.34 -13.08 36.57
N HIS A 86 21.34 -14.36 36.14
CA HIS A 86 22.54 -15.23 36.17
C HIS A 86 22.79 -15.97 34.84
N ALA A 87 22.29 -15.44 33.73
CA ALA A 87 22.55 -16.03 32.42
C ALA A 87 24.06 -15.99 32.06
N PRO A 88 24.61 -17.06 31.43
CA PRO A 88 26.00 -17.07 30.99
C PRO A 88 26.21 -16.12 29.81
N ARG A 89 27.38 -15.47 29.76
CA ARG A 89 27.75 -14.58 28.66
C ARG A 89 28.06 -15.36 27.37
N HIS A 90 27.48 -14.92 26.26
CA HIS A 90 27.77 -15.43 24.92
C HIS A 90 28.53 -14.39 24.08
N VAL A 91 29.61 -14.82 23.40
CA VAL A 91 30.37 -13.94 22.51
C VAL A 91 29.60 -13.66 21.22
N GLY A 92 28.99 -14.67 20.59
CA GLY A 92 28.10 -14.57 19.44
C GLY A 92 26.65 -14.37 19.87
N HIS A 93 25.72 -15.08 19.20
CA HIS A 93 24.30 -15.07 19.56
C HIS A 93 24.04 -15.97 20.78
N ASN A 94 23.22 -15.52 21.71
CA ASN A 94 22.73 -16.34 22.82
C ASN A 94 21.50 -17.17 22.38
N PRO A 95 21.11 -18.20 23.14
CA PRO A 95 20.01 -19.08 22.75
C PRO A 95 18.66 -18.37 22.52
N THR A 96 18.26 -17.43 23.41
CA THR A 96 17.01 -16.68 23.25
C THR A 96 17.08 -15.71 22.07
N GLY A 97 18.20 -15.01 21.89
CA GLY A 97 18.44 -14.11 20.76
C GLY A 97 18.42 -14.84 19.42
N SER A 98 18.90 -16.08 19.38
CA SER A 98 18.83 -16.92 18.18
C SER A 98 17.39 -17.24 17.77
N LEU A 99 16.54 -17.61 18.73
CA LEU A 99 15.11 -17.84 18.46
C LEU A 99 14.42 -16.56 17.97
N ALA A 100 14.75 -15.41 18.58
CA ALA A 100 14.21 -14.12 18.12
C ALA A 100 14.63 -13.80 16.68
N ILE A 101 15.87 -14.09 16.27
CA ILE A 101 16.33 -13.90 14.89
C ILE A 101 15.53 -14.77 13.92
N TYR A 102 15.34 -16.06 14.22
CA TYR A 102 14.55 -16.96 13.36
C TYR A 102 13.09 -16.51 13.29
N ALA A 103 12.49 -16.11 14.40
CA ALA A 103 11.13 -15.60 14.45
C ALA A 103 10.98 -14.30 13.62
N LEU A 104 11.91 -13.33 13.75
CA LEU A 104 11.90 -12.09 12.98
C LEU A 104 12.05 -12.37 11.47
N MET A 105 12.95 -13.25 11.07
CA MET A 105 13.11 -13.62 9.66
C MET A 105 11.85 -14.27 9.10
N ALA A 106 11.24 -15.19 9.83
CA ALA A 106 9.99 -15.84 9.45
C ALA A 106 8.83 -14.82 9.34
N LEU A 107 8.76 -13.88 10.29
CA LEU A 107 7.74 -12.83 10.29
C LEU A 107 7.94 -11.85 9.13
N VAL A 108 9.18 -11.46 8.78
CA VAL A 108 9.43 -10.64 7.57
C VAL A 108 8.92 -11.35 6.32
N VAL A 109 9.17 -12.65 6.19
CA VAL A 109 8.67 -13.43 5.04
C VAL A 109 7.14 -13.47 5.05
N ALA A 110 6.51 -13.71 6.20
CA ALA A 110 5.06 -13.75 6.34
C ALA A 110 4.40 -12.39 6.02
N VAL A 111 4.95 -11.30 6.57
CA VAL A 111 4.50 -9.92 6.30
C VAL A 111 4.69 -9.58 4.81
N GLY A 112 5.86 -9.87 4.25
CA GLY A 112 6.11 -9.58 2.83
C GLY A 112 5.22 -10.39 1.89
N ALA A 113 5.06 -11.69 2.14
CA ALA A 113 4.20 -12.54 1.31
C ALA A 113 2.72 -12.13 1.39
N SER A 114 2.21 -11.90 2.60
CA SER A 114 0.82 -11.41 2.77
C SER A 114 0.64 -10.02 2.19
N GLY A 115 1.62 -9.12 2.32
CA GLY A 115 1.60 -7.77 1.72
C GLY A 115 1.56 -7.81 0.19
N ILE A 116 2.31 -8.71 -0.46
CA ILE A 116 2.26 -8.91 -1.92
C ILE A 116 0.85 -9.35 -2.36
N ILE A 117 0.23 -10.27 -1.60
CA ILE A 117 -1.12 -10.75 -1.89
C ILE A 117 -2.15 -9.65 -1.65
N THR A 118 -2.01 -8.87 -0.57
CA THR A 118 -2.87 -7.72 -0.27
C THR A 118 -2.80 -6.69 -1.39
N LEU A 119 -1.60 -6.24 -1.77
CA LEU A 119 -1.42 -5.30 -2.87
C LEU A 119 -2.01 -5.82 -4.18
N GLY A 120 -1.83 -7.12 -4.48
CA GLY A 120 -2.37 -7.75 -5.68
C GLY A 120 -3.89 -7.87 -5.69
N GLY A 121 -4.52 -8.05 -4.54
CA GLY A 121 -5.97 -8.22 -4.44
C GLY A 121 -6.73 -6.93 -4.19
N ASP A 122 -6.25 -6.08 -3.27
CA ASP A 122 -6.91 -4.81 -2.97
C ASP A 122 -6.72 -3.82 -4.13
N GLU A 123 -5.49 -3.68 -4.61
CA GLU A 123 -5.10 -2.63 -5.55
C GLU A 123 -4.85 -3.17 -6.98
N GLN A 124 -4.93 -4.47 -7.20
CA GLN A 124 -4.57 -5.13 -8.46
C GLN A 124 -3.18 -4.73 -8.99
N GLN A 125 -2.23 -4.52 -8.08
CA GLN A 125 -0.87 -4.07 -8.36
C GLN A 125 0.20 -5.04 -7.90
N GLY A 126 1.44 -4.75 -8.28
CA GLY A 126 2.61 -5.53 -7.88
C GLY A 126 2.67 -6.94 -8.49
N LEU A 127 3.42 -7.83 -7.84
CA LEU A 127 3.69 -9.18 -8.35
C LEU A 127 2.45 -10.08 -8.39
N ALA A 128 1.48 -9.87 -7.49
CA ALA A 128 0.26 -10.69 -7.39
C ALA A 128 -0.94 -10.05 -8.10
N ALA A 129 -0.74 -9.01 -8.90
CA ALA A 129 -1.82 -8.36 -9.65
C ALA A 129 -2.59 -9.35 -10.51
N GLY A 130 -3.90 -9.42 -10.33
CA GLY A 130 -4.80 -10.32 -11.05
C GLY A 130 -4.75 -11.79 -10.64
N TRP A 131 -4.03 -12.16 -9.57
CA TRP A 131 -4.07 -13.52 -9.03
C TRP A 131 -5.37 -13.80 -8.30
N MET A 132 -5.89 -12.81 -7.60
CA MET A 132 -7.08 -12.91 -6.76
C MET A 132 -7.98 -11.69 -6.96
N THR A 133 -9.28 -11.86 -6.72
CA THR A 133 -10.22 -10.76 -6.59
C THR A 133 -10.05 -10.09 -5.22
N PHE A 134 -10.59 -8.88 -5.06
CA PHE A 134 -10.62 -8.18 -3.78
C PHE A 134 -11.18 -9.08 -2.65
N ALA A 135 -12.33 -9.72 -2.88
CA ALA A 135 -12.95 -10.59 -1.88
C ALA A 135 -12.08 -11.78 -1.47
N GLN A 136 -11.35 -12.37 -2.43
CA GLN A 136 -10.46 -13.49 -2.17
C GLN A 136 -9.21 -13.08 -1.39
N ALA A 137 -8.71 -11.87 -1.59
CA ALA A 137 -7.48 -11.39 -0.97
C ALA A 137 -7.66 -10.79 0.42
N ARG A 138 -8.89 -10.48 0.85
CA ARG A 138 -9.18 -9.85 2.16
C ARG A 138 -8.54 -10.53 3.37
N TRP A 139 -8.43 -11.85 3.36
CA TRP A 139 -7.74 -12.56 4.45
C TRP A 139 -6.26 -12.21 4.54
N ALA A 140 -5.62 -11.87 3.41
CA ALA A 140 -4.20 -11.55 3.38
C ALA A 140 -3.92 -10.20 4.08
N LYS A 141 -4.82 -9.22 3.97
CA LYS A 141 -4.73 -7.97 4.72
C LYS A 141 -4.74 -8.22 6.23
N ASN A 142 -5.70 -9.00 6.72
CA ASN A 142 -5.77 -9.36 8.14
C ASN A 142 -4.53 -10.15 8.59
N ALA A 143 -4.02 -11.06 7.75
CA ALA A 143 -2.81 -11.82 8.04
C ALA A 143 -1.57 -10.92 8.05
N HIS A 144 -1.49 -9.95 7.13
CA HIS A 144 -0.43 -8.95 7.07
C HIS A 144 -0.38 -8.11 8.35
N GLU A 145 -1.51 -7.55 8.75
CA GLU A 145 -1.65 -6.74 9.97
C GLU A 145 -1.30 -7.55 11.22
N LEU A 146 -1.81 -8.78 11.33
CA LEU A 146 -1.50 -9.67 12.45
C LEU A 146 -0.01 -10.01 12.52
N ALA A 147 0.60 -10.36 11.39
CA ALA A 147 2.03 -10.69 11.31
C ALA A 147 2.91 -9.46 11.59
N ALA A 148 2.53 -8.26 11.12
CA ALA A 148 3.23 -7.01 11.40
C ALA A 148 3.19 -6.66 12.90
N ASN A 149 2.01 -6.80 13.53
CA ASN A 149 1.86 -6.59 14.98
C ASN A 149 2.66 -7.62 15.79
N ALA A 150 2.66 -8.89 15.38
CA ALA A 150 3.49 -9.93 15.99
C ALA A 150 4.99 -9.60 15.83
N MET A 151 5.41 -9.12 14.67
CA MET A 151 6.78 -8.69 14.42
C MET A 151 7.18 -7.52 15.32
N LEU A 152 6.32 -6.51 15.49
CA LEU A 152 6.55 -5.40 16.42
C LEU A 152 6.77 -5.90 17.84
N LEU A 153 5.95 -6.85 18.31
CA LEU A 153 6.07 -7.44 19.63
C LEU A 153 7.45 -8.14 19.81
N VAL A 154 7.88 -8.92 18.80
CA VAL A 154 9.18 -9.60 18.84
C VAL A 154 10.32 -8.60 18.76
N VAL A 155 10.22 -7.52 17.99
CA VAL A 155 11.18 -6.40 17.94
C VAL A 155 11.31 -5.75 19.32
N MET A 156 10.19 -5.45 19.98
CA MET A 156 10.21 -4.89 21.35
C MET A 156 10.88 -5.84 22.35
N GLY A 157 10.59 -7.14 22.26
CA GLY A 157 11.27 -8.17 23.06
C GLY A 157 12.76 -8.25 22.76
N HIS A 158 13.16 -8.14 21.48
CA HIS A 158 14.56 -8.09 21.07
C HIS A 158 15.29 -6.87 21.67
N LEU A 159 14.70 -5.69 21.56
CA LEU A 159 15.28 -4.46 22.14
C LEU A 159 15.40 -4.56 23.67
N ALA A 160 14.37 -5.05 24.34
CA ALA A 160 14.41 -5.30 25.79
C ALA A 160 15.53 -6.30 26.16
N GLY A 161 15.66 -7.39 25.40
CA GLY A 161 16.73 -8.38 25.57
C GLY A 161 18.12 -7.76 25.41
N VAL A 162 18.34 -6.93 24.39
CA VAL A 162 19.60 -6.20 24.17
C VAL A 162 19.94 -5.30 25.36
N VAL A 163 18.94 -4.58 25.92
CA VAL A 163 19.17 -3.72 27.11
C VAL A 163 19.50 -4.56 28.33
N VAL A 164 18.70 -5.57 28.65
CA VAL A 164 18.88 -6.42 29.82
C VAL A 164 20.24 -7.14 29.80
N GLU A 165 20.58 -7.75 28.65
CA GLU A 165 21.88 -8.44 28.48
C GLU A 165 23.07 -7.47 28.56
N SER A 166 22.91 -6.25 27.99
CA SER A 166 23.95 -5.22 28.07
C SER A 166 24.23 -4.81 29.54
N LEU A 167 23.18 -4.69 30.35
CA LEU A 167 23.29 -4.37 31.77
C LEU A 167 23.87 -5.56 32.57
N LEU A 168 23.35 -6.77 32.32
CA LEU A 168 23.77 -7.99 33.03
C LEU A 168 25.27 -8.29 32.84
N HIS A 169 25.74 -8.17 31.60
CA HIS A 169 27.14 -8.49 31.26
C HIS A 169 28.04 -7.25 31.22
N LYS A 170 27.54 -6.06 31.56
CA LYS A 170 28.28 -4.78 31.50
C LYS A 170 28.97 -4.56 30.12
N GLU A 171 28.32 -4.99 29.06
CA GLU A 171 28.78 -4.92 27.67
C GLU A 171 27.75 -4.21 26.80
N ASN A 172 28.17 -3.19 26.04
CA ASN A 172 27.25 -2.50 25.14
C ASN A 172 27.03 -3.30 23.83
N LEU A 173 25.96 -4.10 23.78
CA LEU A 173 25.65 -4.96 22.63
C LEU A 173 25.23 -4.14 21.39
N ALA A 174 24.55 -3.02 21.56
CA ALA A 174 24.19 -2.15 20.45
C ALA A 174 25.45 -1.55 19.79
N ARG A 175 26.44 -1.11 20.58
CA ARG A 175 27.74 -0.64 20.07
C ARG A 175 28.49 -1.74 19.32
N ALA A 176 28.40 -2.99 19.79
CA ALA A 176 29.01 -4.13 19.10
C ALA A 176 28.38 -4.33 17.71
N MET A 177 27.08 -4.06 17.54
CA MET A 177 26.41 -4.12 16.25
C MET A 177 26.73 -2.93 15.33
N VAL A 178 27.23 -1.82 15.87
CA VAL A 178 27.73 -0.67 15.08
C VAL A 178 29.18 -0.89 14.61
N ASN A 179 30.09 -1.28 15.52
CA ASN A 179 31.53 -1.36 15.20
C ASN A 179 32.04 -2.78 14.91
N GLY A 180 31.24 -3.80 15.16
CA GLY A 180 31.52 -5.21 14.92
C GLY A 180 32.36 -5.91 15.99
N HIS A 181 32.86 -5.23 17.01
CA HIS A 181 33.85 -5.76 17.93
C HIS A 181 33.28 -6.10 19.30
N LYS A 182 33.74 -7.22 19.88
CA LYS A 182 33.47 -7.63 21.25
C LYS A 182 34.77 -8.08 21.92
N LEU A 183 34.79 -8.12 23.27
CA LEU A 183 35.84 -8.75 24.04
C LEU A 183 35.63 -10.27 24.03
N ALA A 184 36.66 -11.02 23.68
CA ALA A 184 36.62 -12.47 23.62
C ALA A 184 37.92 -13.10 24.14
N GLU A 185 37.85 -14.37 24.46
CA GLU A 185 39.02 -15.16 24.89
C GLU A 185 39.90 -15.51 23.68
N ASP A 186 41.16 -15.84 23.96
CA ASP A 186 42.08 -16.28 22.90
C ASP A 186 41.56 -17.59 22.27
N GLY A 187 41.71 -17.68 20.95
CA GLY A 187 41.17 -18.80 20.18
C GLY A 187 39.72 -18.64 19.68
N THR A 188 39.02 -17.57 20.09
CA THR A 188 37.69 -17.29 19.52
C THR A 188 37.79 -16.96 18.02
N PRO A 189 36.96 -17.55 17.12
CA PRO A 189 37.00 -17.27 15.69
C PRO A 189 36.76 -15.77 15.38
N VAL A 190 37.67 -15.17 14.61
CA VAL A 190 37.59 -13.76 14.20
C VAL A 190 36.88 -13.65 12.86
N ALA A 191 35.89 -12.76 12.73
CA ALA A 191 35.21 -12.52 11.47
C ALA A 191 36.12 -11.77 10.49
N LYS A 192 35.96 -12.06 9.16
CA LYS A 192 36.54 -11.24 8.11
C LYS A 192 35.62 -10.08 7.76
N PRO A 193 36.11 -8.87 7.50
CA PRO A 193 35.25 -7.69 7.34
C PRO A 193 34.41 -7.67 6.06
N HIS A 194 34.78 -8.40 5.00
CA HIS A 194 34.07 -8.49 3.71
C HIS A 194 33.57 -7.14 3.15
N ARG A 195 34.42 -6.12 3.12
CA ARG A 195 34.09 -4.73 2.76
C ARG A 195 33.51 -4.62 1.33
N LEU A 196 34.10 -5.38 0.37
CA LEU A 196 33.64 -5.37 -1.02
C LEU A 196 32.18 -5.88 -1.11
N LEU A 197 31.87 -6.97 -0.42
CA LEU A 197 30.51 -7.51 -0.42
C LEU A 197 29.49 -6.52 0.20
N ALA A 198 29.88 -5.85 1.28
CA ALA A 198 29.05 -4.82 1.88
C ALA A 198 28.84 -3.63 0.93
N ALA A 199 29.86 -3.21 0.19
CA ALA A 199 29.75 -2.15 -0.81
C ALA A 199 28.84 -2.57 -2.00
N LEU A 200 28.99 -3.81 -2.48
CA LEU A 200 28.10 -4.36 -3.52
C LEU A 200 26.64 -4.44 -3.05
N MET A 201 26.43 -4.82 -1.81
CA MET A 201 25.09 -4.84 -1.18
C MET A 201 24.48 -3.44 -1.10
N ALA A 202 25.26 -2.44 -0.64
CA ALA A 202 24.81 -1.05 -0.60
C ALA A 202 24.50 -0.53 -2.02
N LEU A 203 25.34 -0.84 -3.00
CA LEU A 203 25.11 -0.46 -4.40
C LEU A 203 23.84 -1.13 -4.97
N ALA A 204 23.59 -2.40 -4.65
CA ALA A 204 22.37 -3.09 -5.06
C ALA A 204 21.13 -2.46 -4.44
N MET A 205 21.17 -2.08 -3.17
CA MET A 205 20.04 -1.38 -2.52
C MET A 205 19.78 -0.01 -3.13
N VAL A 206 20.84 0.77 -3.40
CA VAL A 206 20.71 2.07 -4.09
C VAL A 206 20.18 1.87 -5.50
N GLY A 207 20.70 0.89 -6.23
CA GLY A 207 20.22 0.56 -7.59
C GLY A 207 18.73 0.13 -7.57
N PHE A 208 18.32 -0.66 -6.59
CA PHE A 208 16.91 -1.02 -6.40
C PHE A 208 16.04 0.20 -6.08
N ALA A 209 16.49 1.10 -5.19
CA ALA A 209 15.77 2.32 -4.87
C ALA A 209 15.63 3.24 -6.11
N VAL A 210 16.72 3.44 -6.86
CA VAL A 210 16.69 4.22 -8.11
C VAL A 210 15.74 3.58 -9.12
N TRP A 211 15.85 2.27 -9.34
CA TRP A 211 14.93 1.56 -10.23
C TRP A 211 13.47 1.70 -9.78
N TRP A 212 13.19 1.54 -8.48
CA TRP A 212 11.84 1.68 -7.92
C TRP A 212 11.27 3.06 -8.17
N PHE A 213 12.00 4.11 -7.78
CA PHE A 213 11.49 5.47 -7.81
C PHE A 213 11.49 6.14 -9.19
N TYR A 214 12.27 5.64 -10.14
CA TYR A 214 12.28 6.20 -11.52
C TYR A 214 11.54 5.33 -12.54
N TYR A 215 11.48 4.02 -12.36
CA TYR A 215 10.94 3.11 -13.37
C TYR A 215 9.71 2.33 -12.93
N ALA A 216 9.61 1.97 -11.66
CA ALA A 216 8.48 1.17 -11.18
C ALA A 216 7.26 2.03 -10.84
N ILE A 217 7.47 3.24 -10.33
CA ILE A 217 6.41 4.19 -9.96
C ILE A 217 5.62 4.68 -11.18
N ASP A 218 6.31 5.10 -12.26
CA ASP A 218 5.64 5.60 -13.49
C ASP A 218 4.67 4.60 -14.14
N ARG A 219 4.64 3.38 -13.69
CA ARG A 219 3.88 2.33 -14.36
C ARG A 219 2.83 1.63 -13.51
N LYS A 220 2.92 1.67 -12.17
CA LYS A 220 2.08 0.77 -11.36
C LYS A 220 1.72 1.22 -9.94
N ILE A 221 2.38 2.22 -9.34
CA ILE A 221 2.10 2.69 -7.98
C ILE A 221 2.33 4.19 -7.94
N ASP A 222 1.25 4.92 -7.95
CA ASP A 222 1.23 6.31 -8.37
C ASP A 222 1.36 7.33 -7.23
N THR A 223 2.26 7.16 -6.30
CA THR A 223 2.51 8.25 -5.36
C THR A 223 3.99 8.55 -5.23
N GLN A 224 4.40 9.68 -5.77
CA GLN A 224 5.64 10.35 -5.35
C GLN A 224 5.29 11.27 -4.18
N PRO A 225 5.46 10.83 -2.92
CA PRO A 225 4.93 11.54 -1.77
C PRO A 225 5.47 12.97 -1.62
N TRP A 226 6.66 13.25 -2.18
CA TRP A 226 7.22 14.60 -2.21
C TRP A 226 6.54 15.51 -3.23
N HIS A 227 6.11 15.03 -4.40
CA HIS A 227 5.34 15.81 -5.36
C HIS A 227 3.98 16.19 -4.77
N VAL A 228 3.32 15.21 -4.20
CA VAL A 228 2.03 15.40 -3.55
C VAL A 228 2.11 16.38 -2.38
N ALA A 229 3.15 16.28 -1.52
CA ALA A 229 3.31 17.19 -0.40
C ALA A 229 3.56 18.65 -0.83
N LEU A 230 4.11 18.86 -2.04
CA LEU A 230 4.33 20.18 -2.61
C LEU A 230 3.07 20.77 -3.25
N GLU A 231 2.22 19.93 -3.83
CA GLU A 231 1.03 20.36 -4.57
C GLU A 231 -0.22 20.51 -3.71
N THR A 232 -0.43 19.65 -2.73
CA THR A 232 -1.67 19.59 -1.93
C THR A 232 -1.58 20.18 -0.52
N GLY A 233 -0.37 20.56 -0.07
CA GLY A 233 -0.18 20.99 1.30
C GLY A 233 -0.15 19.87 2.34
N ILE A 234 0.14 20.22 3.60
CA ILE A 234 0.21 19.28 4.71
C ILE A 234 -1.22 18.92 5.15
N GLY A 235 -1.63 17.69 4.93
CA GLY A 235 -2.90 17.16 5.44
C GLY A 235 -3.98 16.86 4.40
N GLU A 236 -3.76 17.17 3.11
CA GLU A 236 -4.64 16.74 2.04
C GLU A 236 -4.12 15.44 1.41
N GLU A 237 -5.02 14.47 1.20
CA GLU A 237 -4.69 13.24 0.46
C GLU A 237 -4.50 13.58 -1.02
N PRO A 238 -3.52 12.97 -1.68
CA PRO A 238 -3.23 13.25 -3.08
C PRO A 238 -4.33 12.76 -4.02
N HIS A 239 -4.61 13.54 -5.05
CA HIS A 239 -5.44 13.10 -6.18
C HIS A 239 -4.59 12.25 -7.10
N VAL A 240 -4.61 10.95 -6.92
CA VAL A 240 -3.77 10.05 -7.69
C VAL A 240 -4.63 9.23 -8.63
N LYS A 241 -4.35 9.34 -9.93
CA LYS A 241 -4.92 8.42 -10.89
C LYS A 241 -4.34 7.03 -10.66
N PHE A 242 -5.19 6.10 -10.31
CA PHE A 242 -4.78 4.75 -9.99
C PHE A 242 -4.48 3.93 -11.25
N THR A 243 -3.37 3.19 -11.27
CA THR A 243 -2.93 2.39 -12.42
C THR A 243 -2.81 0.91 -12.06
N GLY A 244 -3.94 0.29 -11.72
CA GLY A 244 -4.02 -1.15 -11.53
C GLY A 244 -4.08 -1.93 -12.85
N LYS A 245 -4.30 -3.24 -12.77
CA LYS A 245 -4.59 -4.07 -13.94
C LYS A 245 -5.91 -3.61 -14.54
N ALA A 246 -5.92 -3.29 -15.83
CA ALA A 246 -7.14 -2.88 -16.53
C ALA A 246 -8.27 -3.89 -16.29
N LEU A 247 -9.45 -3.38 -15.92
CA LEU A 247 -10.66 -4.17 -15.80
C LEU A 247 -11.17 -4.55 -17.19
N PRO A 248 -12.02 -5.59 -17.31
CA PRO A 248 -12.62 -5.96 -18.58
C PRO A 248 -13.32 -4.79 -19.26
N ASP A 249 -13.15 -4.65 -20.56
CA ASP A 249 -13.70 -3.58 -21.37
C ASP A 249 -14.44 -4.13 -22.60
N ASN A 250 -15.38 -3.36 -23.15
CA ASN A 250 -16.14 -3.70 -24.35
C ASN A 250 -16.47 -2.42 -25.12
N ALA A 251 -16.02 -2.36 -26.38
CA ALA A 251 -16.19 -1.17 -27.21
C ALA A 251 -17.67 -0.82 -27.44
N THR A 252 -18.51 -1.80 -27.73
CA THR A 252 -19.96 -1.59 -27.96
C THR A 252 -20.64 -1.03 -26.70
N TRP A 253 -20.35 -1.61 -25.54
CA TRP A 253 -20.87 -1.08 -24.28
C TRP A 253 -20.43 0.36 -24.04
N ARG A 254 -19.16 0.70 -24.28
CA ARG A 254 -18.70 2.08 -24.10
C ARG A 254 -19.39 3.03 -25.06
N GLU A 255 -19.47 2.68 -26.36
CA GLU A 255 -20.07 3.51 -27.37
C GLU A 255 -21.56 3.80 -27.05
N GLU A 256 -22.34 2.77 -26.80
CA GLU A 256 -23.77 2.90 -26.55
C GLU A 256 -24.09 3.59 -25.23
N CYS A 257 -23.37 3.21 -24.12
CA CYS A 257 -23.70 3.74 -22.81
C CYS A 257 -23.09 5.12 -22.53
N SER A 258 -22.06 5.57 -23.28
CA SER A 258 -21.45 6.90 -23.08
C SER A 258 -22.12 8.03 -23.86
N SER A 259 -23.07 7.72 -24.74
CA SER A 259 -23.70 8.69 -25.64
C SER A 259 -24.51 9.78 -24.92
N CYS A 260 -25.03 9.50 -23.72
CA CYS A 260 -25.88 10.43 -22.97
C CYS A 260 -25.29 10.85 -21.60
N HIS A 261 -24.56 9.98 -20.96
CA HIS A 261 -23.90 10.24 -19.67
C HIS A 261 -22.60 9.40 -19.54
N GLY A 262 -21.80 9.64 -18.52
CA GLY A 262 -20.62 8.79 -18.25
C GLY A 262 -21.02 7.33 -18.06
N VAL A 263 -20.19 6.40 -18.53
CA VAL A 263 -20.46 4.96 -18.38
C VAL A 263 -20.47 4.55 -16.92
N PHE A 264 -21.43 3.69 -16.58
CA PHE A 264 -21.42 3.00 -15.30
C PHE A 264 -20.72 1.66 -15.46
N TYR A 265 -19.61 1.49 -14.79
CA TYR A 265 -18.84 0.25 -14.88
C TYR A 265 -19.69 -0.94 -14.43
N PRO A 266 -19.59 -2.12 -15.09
CA PRO A 266 -20.42 -3.29 -14.76
C PRO A 266 -20.36 -3.70 -13.30
N ALA A 267 -19.19 -3.55 -12.67
CA ALA A 267 -18.94 -3.88 -11.28
C ALA A 267 -19.73 -3.04 -10.25
N LEU A 268 -20.42 -1.97 -10.67
CA LEU A 268 -21.18 -1.09 -9.77
C LEU A 268 -22.62 -1.58 -9.46
N LEU A 269 -23.12 -2.60 -10.16
CA LEU A 269 -24.43 -3.18 -9.89
C LEU A 269 -24.38 -4.71 -10.01
N PRO A 270 -25.27 -5.44 -9.31
CA PRO A 270 -25.37 -6.88 -9.46
C PRO A 270 -25.96 -7.28 -10.82
N ALA A 271 -25.65 -8.48 -11.27
CA ALA A 271 -26.09 -9.03 -12.56
C ALA A 271 -27.60 -8.91 -12.78
N ARG A 272 -28.40 -9.19 -11.73
CA ARG A 272 -29.87 -9.03 -11.77
C ARG A 272 -30.34 -7.62 -12.07
N SER A 273 -29.59 -6.61 -11.62
CA SER A 273 -29.88 -5.21 -11.91
C SER A 273 -29.61 -4.86 -13.37
N TRP A 274 -28.48 -5.32 -13.90
CA TRP A 274 -28.15 -5.14 -15.32
C TRP A 274 -29.14 -5.85 -16.23
N GLN A 275 -29.55 -7.07 -15.89
CA GLN A 275 -30.61 -7.78 -16.63
C GLN A 275 -31.92 -7.00 -16.63
N ALA A 276 -32.33 -6.44 -15.50
CA ALA A 276 -33.56 -5.64 -15.42
C ALA A 276 -33.47 -4.33 -16.18
N ILE A 277 -32.29 -3.66 -16.16
CA ILE A 277 -32.09 -2.43 -16.97
C ILE A 277 -32.13 -2.73 -18.44
N MET A 278 -31.47 -3.77 -18.93
CA MET A 278 -31.43 -4.13 -20.34
C MET A 278 -32.77 -4.67 -20.84
N ALA A 279 -33.56 -5.32 -19.98
CA ALA A 279 -34.91 -5.76 -20.32
C ALA A 279 -35.93 -4.60 -20.52
N GLN A 280 -35.60 -3.40 -20.01
CA GLN A 280 -36.44 -2.19 -20.09
C GLN A 280 -35.70 -1.07 -20.84
N GLN A 281 -34.92 -1.42 -21.84
CA GLN A 281 -34.10 -0.46 -22.58
C GLN A 281 -34.95 0.58 -23.35
N ASP A 282 -36.19 0.25 -23.72
CA ASP A 282 -37.19 1.13 -24.32
C ASP A 282 -37.75 2.19 -23.35
N GLN A 283 -37.52 2.02 -22.05
CA GLN A 283 -37.94 2.95 -20.99
C GLN A 283 -36.82 3.28 -20.01
N HIS A 284 -35.57 3.33 -20.48
CA HIS A 284 -34.39 3.60 -19.64
C HIS A 284 -34.51 4.98 -18.99
N PHE A 285 -35.04 5.00 -17.77
CA PHE A 285 -35.31 6.21 -16.97
C PHE A 285 -36.12 7.28 -17.73
N GLY A 286 -37.02 6.85 -18.59
CA GLY A 286 -37.89 7.72 -19.40
C GLY A 286 -37.38 8.00 -20.83
N THR A 287 -36.29 7.34 -21.23
CA THR A 287 -35.72 7.45 -22.58
C THR A 287 -35.66 6.07 -23.23
N ASP A 288 -36.04 5.95 -24.48
CA ASP A 288 -35.83 4.76 -25.30
C ASP A 288 -34.36 4.79 -25.80
N LEU A 289 -33.59 3.73 -25.52
CA LEU A 289 -32.20 3.62 -25.99
C LEU A 289 -32.09 3.27 -27.46
N GLY A 290 -33.16 2.72 -28.08
CA GLY A 290 -33.21 2.39 -29.49
C GLY A 290 -32.21 1.31 -29.94
N LEU A 291 -31.74 0.46 -29.03
CA LEU A 291 -30.76 -0.59 -29.32
C LEU A 291 -31.41 -1.75 -30.05
N ASP A 292 -30.74 -2.28 -31.08
CA ASP A 292 -31.17 -3.50 -31.76
C ASP A 292 -30.90 -4.74 -30.87
N ALA A 293 -31.53 -5.87 -31.20
CA ALA A 293 -31.48 -7.08 -30.37
C ALA A 293 -30.08 -7.69 -30.23
N GLU A 294 -29.20 -7.53 -31.22
CA GLU A 294 -27.84 -8.05 -31.19
C GLU A 294 -26.97 -7.19 -30.25
N THR A 295 -27.09 -5.87 -30.34
CA THR A 295 -26.45 -4.92 -29.45
C THR A 295 -26.91 -5.10 -28.02
N VAL A 296 -28.22 -5.23 -27.74
CA VAL A 296 -28.75 -5.54 -26.40
C VAL A 296 -28.13 -6.79 -25.84
N LYS A 297 -28.06 -7.87 -26.62
CA LYS A 297 -27.47 -9.14 -26.20
C LYS A 297 -25.99 -8.97 -25.85
N THR A 298 -25.20 -8.36 -26.72
CA THR A 298 -23.75 -8.16 -26.55
C THR A 298 -23.45 -7.34 -25.30
N VAL A 299 -24.16 -6.23 -25.11
CA VAL A 299 -23.99 -5.35 -23.96
C VAL A 299 -24.43 -6.06 -22.67
N GLN A 300 -25.59 -6.74 -22.67
CA GLN A 300 -26.08 -7.46 -21.49
C GLN A 300 -25.14 -8.60 -21.08
N GLU A 301 -24.63 -9.38 -22.02
CA GLU A 301 -23.67 -10.45 -21.74
C GLU A 301 -22.41 -9.89 -21.07
N PHE A 302 -21.87 -8.78 -21.56
CA PHE A 302 -20.71 -8.11 -20.98
C PHE A 302 -21.01 -7.57 -19.58
N LEU A 303 -22.12 -6.86 -19.38
CA LEU A 303 -22.53 -6.30 -18.09
C LEU A 303 -22.70 -7.39 -17.03
N VAL A 304 -23.42 -8.48 -17.37
CA VAL A 304 -23.67 -9.60 -16.46
C VAL A 304 -22.38 -10.38 -16.14
N ALA A 305 -21.54 -10.61 -17.15
CA ALA A 305 -20.27 -11.32 -16.95
C ALA A 305 -19.30 -10.59 -16.02
N ASN A 306 -19.39 -9.24 -15.92
CA ASN A 306 -18.49 -8.40 -15.17
C ASN A 306 -19.19 -7.64 -14.02
N ALA A 307 -20.37 -8.08 -13.62
CA ALA A 307 -21.19 -7.48 -12.57
C ALA A 307 -20.51 -7.56 -11.18
N ALA A 308 -21.09 -6.87 -10.19
CA ALA A 308 -20.54 -6.69 -8.86
C ALA A 308 -20.20 -8.01 -8.13
N GLU A 309 -20.89 -9.10 -8.44
CA GLU A 309 -20.64 -10.44 -7.88
C GLU A 309 -19.25 -10.99 -8.23
N ARG A 310 -18.53 -10.40 -9.20
CA ARG A 310 -17.14 -10.75 -9.49
C ARG A 310 -16.18 -10.28 -8.38
N HIS A 311 -16.56 -9.30 -7.58
CA HIS A 311 -15.77 -8.73 -6.50
C HIS A 311 -14.32 -8.39 -6.90
N GLN A 312 -14.15 -7.89 -8.11
CA GLN A 312 -12.83 -7.60 -8.67
C GLN A 312 -12.14 -6.46 -7.94
N VAL A 313 -12.91 -5.43 -7.57
CA VAL A 313 -12.45 -4.23 -6.87
C VAL A 313 -13.22 -4.02 -5.57
N GLU A 314 -12.71 -3.17 -4.68
CA GLU A 314 -13.32 -2.89 -3.37
C GLU A 314 -14.76 -2.38 -3.52
N ALA A 315 -14.98 -1.42 -4.44
CA ALA A 315 -16.29 -0.83 -4.67
C ALA A 315 -17.32 -1.90 -5.06
N ALA A 316 -16.97 -2.83 -5.97
CA ALA A 316 -17.82 -3.93 -6.38
C ALA A 316 -18.25 -4.81 -5.21
N TYR A 317 -17.28 -5.23 -4.39
CA TYR A 317 -17.54 -6.07 -3.22
C TYR A 317 -18.44 -5.37 -2.20
N LYS A 318 -18.14 -4.11 -1.88
CA LYS A 318 -18.91 -3.35 -0.88
C LYS A 318 -20.32 -3.00 -1.36
N ILE A 319 -20.50 -2.69 -2.62
CA ILE A 319 -21.81 -2.44 -3.21
C ILE A 319 -22.64 -3.72 -3.15
N GLU A 320 -22.13 -4.83 -3.72
CA GLU A 320 -22.87 -6.10 -3.79
C GLU A 320 -23.27 -6.59 -2.40
N THR A 321 -22.34 -6.64 -1.46
CA THR A 321 -22.62 -7.12 -0.10
C THR A 321 -23.54 -6.20 0.73
N SER A 322 -23.73 -4.94 0.30
CA SER A 322 -24.66 -4.00 0.94
C SER A 322 -26.11 -4.16 0.47
N ILE A 323 -26.33 -4.78 -0.70
CA ILE A 323 -27.64 -4.90 -1.30
C ILE A 323 -28.34 -6.16 -0.78
N PRO A 324 -29.51 -6.05 -0.11
CA PRO A 324 -30.28 -7.22 0.29
C PRO A 324 -30.58 -8.15 -0.90
N ALA A 325 -30.47 -9.47 -0.71
CA ALA A 325 -30.56 -10.47 -1.79
C ALA A 325 -31.86 -10.37 -2.63
N LYS A 326 -32.96 -9.89 -2.04
CA LYS A 326 -34.25 -9.72 -2.70
C LYS A 326 -34.43 -8.38 -3.41
N GLN A 327 -33.48 -7.46 -3.29
CA GLN A 327 -33.55 -6.14 -3.93
C GLN A 327 -32.79 -6.13 -5.25
N THR A 328 -33.36 -5.42 -6.23
CA THR A 328 -32.78 -5.21 -7.55
C THR A 328 -32.73 -3.70 -7.82
N PRO A 329 -31.72 -2.99 -7.25
CA PRO A 329 -31.61 -1.56 -7.49
C PRO A 329 -31.28 -1.30 -8.94
N LEU A 330 -31.93 -0.34 -9.57
CA LEU A 330 -31.64 0.07 -10.94
C LEU A 330 -30.67 1.24 -11.03
N ARG A 331 -30.37 1.88 -9.89
CA ARG A 331 -29.43 3.01 -9.82
C ARG A 331 -28.32 2.72 -8.81
N VAL A 332 -27.09 2.94 -9.20
CA VAL A 332 -25.92 2.85 -8.31
C VAL A 332 -26.10 3.78 -7.10
N THR A 333 -26.62 4.98 -7.34
CA THR A 333 -26.86 6.03 -6.32
C THR A 333 -27.94 5.67 -5.28
N GLU A 334 -28.70 4.59 -5.49
CA GLU A 334 -29.70 4.08 -4.56
C GLU A 334 -29.22 2.89 -3.73
N THR A 335 -28.00 2.39 -4.00
CA THR A 335 -27.42 1.29 -3.24
C THR A 335 -27.07 1.74 -1.81
N PRO A 336 -27.21 0.85 -0.81
CA PRO A 336 -26.94 1.20 0.59
C PRO A 336 -25.49 1.65 0.81
N TYR A 337 -24.53 1.02 0.13
CA TYR A 337 -23.12 1.42 0.23
C TYR A 337 -22.87 2.81 -0.32
N TRP A 338 -23.38 3.12 -1.53
CA TRP A 338 -23.25 4.45 -2.13
C TRP A 338 -23.83 5.53 -1.20
N THR A 339 -25.05 5.32 -0.70
CA THR A 339 -25.73 6.25 0.20
C THR A 339 -24.92 6.48 1.48
N LYS A 340 -24.32 5.41 2.05
CA LYS A 340 -23.47 5.51 3.23
C LYS A 340 -22.21 6.32 2.99
N LYS A 341 -21.50 6.06 1.87
CA LYS A 341 -20.23 6.73 1.54
C LYS A 341 -20.42 8.22 1.21
N HIS A 342 -21.53 8.57 0.54
CA HIS A 342 -21.77 9.93 0.08
C HIS A 342 -22.65 10.80 1.01
N ARG A 343 -23.01 10.28 2.21
CA ARG A 343 -23.91 11.00 3.14
C ARG A 343 -23.33 12.31 3.66
N GLU A 344 -22.03 12.46 3.70
CA GLU A 344 -21.32 13.62 4.23
C GLU A 344 -21.03 14.68 3.15
N ILE A 345 -21.31 14.39 1.87
CA ILE A 345 -21.16 15.35 0.78
C ILE A 345 -22.24 16.42 0.93
N ALA A 346 -21.82 17.67 1.04
CA ALA A 346 -22.75 18.78 1.24
C ALA A 346 -23.66 19.00 0.02
N ALA A 347 -24.90 19.42 0.25
CA ALA A 347 -25.87 19.68 -0.81
C ALA A 347 -25.34 20.68 -1.87
N ALA A 348 -24.53 21.65 -1.45
CA ALA A 348 -23.90 22.63 -2.33
C ALA A 348 -22.88 22.01 -3.30
N ASP A 349 -22.23 20.89 -2.94
CA ASP A 349 -21.29 20.20 -3.83
C ASP A 349 -22.03 19.44 -4.94
N TRP A 350 -23.19 18.86 -4.62
CA TRP A 350 -24.06 18.23 -5.63
C TRP A 350 -24.62 19.21 -6.66
N THR A 351 -24.80 20.47 -6.30
CA THR A 351 -25.27 21.54 -7.19
C THR A 351 -24.15 22.32 -7.85
N ASN A 352 -22.88 22.00 -7.57
CA ASN A 352 -21.74 22.59 -8.23
C ASN A 352 -21.82 22.35 -9.76
N PRO A 353 -21.67 23.38 -10.62
CA PRO A 353 -21.68 23.24 -12.08
C PRO A 353 -20.66 22.23 -12.62
N ALA A 354 -19.57 21.99 -11.90
CA ALA A 354 -18.58 20.97 -12.26
C ALA A 354 -19.08 19.54 -11.99
N VAL A 355 -19.98 19.34 -11.01
CA VAL A 355 -20.55 18.03 -10.64
C VAL A 355 -21.79 17.72 -11.45
N LYS A 356 -22.70 18.65 -11.61
CA LYS A 356 -23.96 18.59 -12.37
C LYS A 356 -25.02 17.63 -11.81
N SER A 357 -24.64 16.39 -11.46
CA SER A 357 -25.57 15.40 -10.93
C SER A 357 -24.86 14.33 -10.09
N LYS A 358 -25.63 13.62 -9.26
CA LYS A 358 -25.13 12.48 -8.46
C LYS A 358 -24.64 11.30 -9.31
N SER A 359 -25.00 11.24 -10.58
CA SER A 359 -24.60 10.20 -11.52
C SER A 359 -23.32 10.55 -12.30
N ASN A 360 -22.78 11.76 -12.14
CA ASN A 360 -21.52 12.15 -12.74
C ASN A 360 -20.33 11.76 -11.82
N CYS A 361 -20.03 10.47 -11.78
CA CYS A 361 -18.98 9.92 -10.90
C CYS A 361 -17.60 10.51 -11.22
N ALA A 362 -17.28 10.72 -12.50
CA ALA A 362 -15.99 11.23 -12.97
C ALA A 362 -15.73 12.70 -12.52
N ALA A 363 -16.75 13.43 -12.06
CA ALA A 363 -16.53 14.75 -11.50
C ALA A 363 -15.76 14.74 -10.18
N CYS A 364 -15.85 13.63 -9.43
CA CYS A 364 -15.19 13.47 -8.15
C CYS A 364 -14.19 12.31 -8.11
N HIS A 365 -14.38 11.27 -8.95
CA HIS A 365 -13.53 10.11 -9.04
C HIS A 365 -12.78 10.11 -10.37
N SER A 366 -11.48 10.45 -10.33
CA SER A 366 -10.66 10.57 -11.56
C SER A 366 -10.44 9.24 -12.28
N ASP A 367 -10.71 8.12 -11.62
CA ASP A 367 -10.62 6.74 -12.09
C ASP A 367 -11.98 6.08 -12.37
N ALA A 368 -13.08 6.87 -12.37
CA ALA A 368 -14.43 6.35 -12.61
C ALA A 368 -14.58 5.66 -13.97
N ASP A 369 -13.92 6.20 -15.00
CA ASP A 369 -13.97 5.65 -16.37
C ASP A 369 -13.18 4.33 -16.49
N ASP A 370 -12.27 4.07 -15.56
CA ASP A 370 -11.51 2.83 -15.45
C ASP A 370 -12.17 1.82 -14.48
N GLY A 371 -13.18 2.26 -13.69
CA GLY A 371 -14.01 1.43 -12.81
C GLY A 371 -13.43 1.09 -11.45
N TRP A 372 -12.37 1.80 -11.00
CA TRP A 372 -11.65 1.48 -9.76
C TRP A 372 -12.27 2.08 -8.51
N PHE A 373 -12.56 3.37 -8.50
CA PHE A 373 -13.15 4.13 -7.38
C PHE A 373 -12.29 4.09 -6.12
N GLU A 374 -10.98 4.27 -6.28
CA GLU A 374 -10.02 4.32 -5.18
C GLU A 374 -10.14 5.61 -4.36
N ASP A 375 -9.90 5.51 -3.05
CA ASP A 375 -10.00 6.67 -2.16
C ASP A 375 -8.98 7.77 -2.57
N GLY A 376 -7.78 7.40 -3.04
CA GLY A 376 -6.76 8.34 -3.52
C GLY A 376 -7.08 9.02 -4.85
N ALA A 377 -8.02 8.49 -5.64
CA ALA A 377 -8.48 9.09 -6.90
C ALA A 377 -9.69 10.04 -6.71
N MET A 378 -10.20 10.18 -5.48
CA MET A 378 -11.37 10.98 -5.17
C MET A 378 -10.98 12.42 -4.83
N HIS A 379 -11.71 13.38 -5.39
CA HIS A 379 -11.62 14.81 -5.03
C HIS A 379 -13.00 15.47 -5.17
N ILE A 380 -13.27 16.46 -4.33
CA ILE A 380 -14.47 17.27 -4.49
C ILE A 380 -14.07 18.56 -5.24
N PRO A 381 -14.63 18.83 -6.44
CA PRO A 381 -14.30 20.04 -7.18
C PRO A 381 -14.55 21.30 -6.36
N ALA A 382 -13.58 22.23 -6.37
CA ALA A 382 -13.71 23.49 -5.68
C ALA A 382 -15.01 24.21 -6.09
N ARG A 383 -15.74 24.71 -5.10
CA ARG A 383 -16.93 25.53 -5.37
C ARG A 383 -16.46 26.81 -6.05
N GLN A 384 -17.01 27.13 -7.22
CA GLN A 384 -16.79 28.43 -7.82
C GLN A 384 -17.30 29.49 -6.84
N SER A 385 -16.40 30.28 -6.28
CA SER A 385 -16.80 31.50 -5.55
C SER A 385 -17.64 32.31 -6.53
N ALA A 386 -18.85 32.70 -6.11
CA ALA A 386 -19.68 33.60 -6.90
C ALA A 386 -18.80 34.81 -7.29
N SER A 387 -18.45 34.92 -8.56
CA SER A 387 -17.71 36.06 -9.05
C SER A 387 -18.55 37.27 -8.68
N THR A 388 -18.05 38.11 -7.80
CA THR A 388 -18.59 39.46 -7.55
C THR A 388 -18.82 40.07 -8.94
N PRO A 389 -20.03 40.49 -9.31
CA PRO A 389 -20.22 41.13 -10.60
C PRO A 389 -19.22 42.27 -10.71
N ALA A 390 -18.39 42.25 -11.75
CA ALA A 390 -17.47 43.34 -12.01
C ALA A 390 -18.27 44.63 -11.97
N ALA A 391 -17.94 45.53 -11.02
CA ALA A 391 -18.58 46.83 -10.90
C ALA A 391 -18.55 47.48 -12.29
N ALA A 392 -19.74 47.71 -12.83
CA ALA A 392 -19.90 48.32 -14.13
C ALA A 392 -19.06 49.60 -14.11
N SER A 393 -18.03 49.68 -14.93
CA SER A 393 -17.22 50.86 -15.13
C SER A 393 -18.15 51.99 -15.58
N ALA A 394 -18.30 53.01 -14.74
CA ALA A 394 -19.03 54.20 -15.10
C ALA A 394 -18.42 54.83 -16.37
N PRO A 395 -19.23 55.32 -17.31
CA PRO A 395 -18.72 55.94 -18.53
C PRO A 395 -17.90 57.17 -18.20
N GLN A 396 -16.64 57.16 -18.60
CA GLN A 396 -15.79 58.37 -18.57
C GLN A 396 -16.39 59.43 -19.51
N VAL A 397 -16.92 60.47 -18.94
CA VAL A 397 -17.32 61.68 -19.67
C VAL A 397 -16.04 62.34 -20.19
N ALA A 398 -15.89 62.33 -21.51
CA ALA A 398 -14.77 63.03 -22.17
C ALA A 398 -14.98 64.55 -22.04
N ALA A 399 -14.14 65.18 -21.22
CA ALA A 399 -14.02 66.64 -21.13
C ALA A 399 -13.31 67.13 -22.41
N LYS A 400 -14.07 67.80 -23.29
CA LYS A 400 -13.58 68.47 -24.48
C LYS A 400 -12.94 69.79 -24.05
N ALA A 401 -11.59 69.86 -24.03
CA ALA A 401 -10.87 71.11 -23.87
C ALA A 401 -11.02 71.96 -25.12
N ALA A 402 -11.64 73.14 -24.96
CA ALA A 402 -11.66 74.18 -25.97
C ALA A 402 -10.33 74.94 -25.86
N SER A 403 -9.57 74.93 -26.95
CA SER A 403 -8.48 75.84 -27.17
C SER A 403 -9.04 77.08 -27.84
N ALA A 404 -8.86 78.22 -27.27
CA ALA A 404 -8.93 79.56 -27.91
C ALA A 404 -7.63 80.33 -27.65
N ASN A 405 -7.07 80.80 -28.74
CA ASN A 405 -5.94 81.70 -28.97
C ASN A 405 -4.51 81.17 -28.65
#